data_d827db0c0c19e7c53d201a6c8ef8c1ad
#
_entry.id   d827db0c0c19e7c53d201a6c8ef8c1ad
#
_cell.length_a   1.000
_cell.length_b   1.000
_cell.length_c   1.000
_cell.angle_alpha   90.00
_cell.angle_beta   90.00
_cell.angle_gamma   90.00
#
_symmetry.space_group_name_H-M   'P 1'
#
loop_
_entity.id
_entity.type
_entity.pdbx_description
1 polymer ?
#
loop_
_entity_poly.entity_id
_entity_poly.type
_entity_poly.pdbx_seq_one_letter_code
_entity_poly.pdbx_strand_id
1 'polypeptide(L)'
;MTDSIHTKVLVIGSGPAGYTASIYAARANLKPVQVLGLQPGGQLTITTDVENYPGFAEPIQGPWLMEQMEAQAKHVGVRLERDLIVSVDLSVRPFRAVGDSGAVYLGDTLIIATGAQARWLGLPSEQHFRGFGVSACATCDGFFYRGKEVAIVGGGNTAVEEALFLTNFASKVTLIHRRDKLRAERIMQDRLFRNPKVEVVWSHEVSQVLGSDENGRKSVTGLKLRDVNNGAERTIAVDGFFVAIGHDPATELFRGQIDMDDENYIVTAPDSTATSRPGVFAAGDVKDKVFRQAITAAGMGCMAALEADKYLAEHDAAGMATTTAAAAE
;
A
#
# COMPACT_ATOMS: atom_id res chain seq x y z
N MET A 1 -27.58 -0.56 -23.89
CA MET A 1 -27.54 0.31 -22.71
C MET A 1 -26.66 -0.43 -21.72
N THR A 2 -25.51 0.11 -21.36
CA THR A 2 -24.66 -0.47 -20.33
C THR A 2 -25.41 -0.35 -18.99
N ASP A 3 -25.78 -1.48 -18.38
CA ASP A 3 -26.45 -1.48 -17.09
C ASP A 3 -25.55 -0.84 -16.04
N SER A 4 -26.03 0.23 -15.42
CA SER A 4 -25.33 0.88 -14.31
C SER A 4 -25.60 0.12 -13.01
N ILE A 5 -24.54 -0.09 -12.22
CA ILE A 5 -24.61 -0.73 -10.91
C ILE A 5 -24.63 0.35 -9.85
N HIS A 6 -25.77 0.54 -9.18
CA HIS A 6 -25.91 1.50 -8.10
C HIS A 6 -25.72 0.84 -6.72
N THR A 7 -25.03 1.55 -5.81
CA THR A 7 -24.77 1.08 -4.44
C THR A 7 -24.68 2.25 -3.47
N LYS A 8 -25.00 2.01 -2.20
CA LYS A 8 -24.77 2.99 -1.13
C LYS A 8 -23.29 3.25 -0.89
N VAL A 9 -22.45 2.20 -0.98
CA VAL A 9 -20.99 2.29 -0.77
C VAL A 9 -20.27 1.62 -1.92
N LEU A 10 -19.57 2.40 -2.73
CA LEU A 10 -18.65 1.91 -3.75
C LEU A 10 -17.24 1.87 -3.16
N VAL A 11 -16.59 0.70 -3.19
CA VAL A 11 -15.22 0.51 -2.73
C VAL A 11 -14.32 0.22 -3.92
N ILE A 12 -13.26 1.01 -4.12
CA ILE A 12 -12.29 0.81 -5.21
C ILE A 12 -10.97 0.31 -4.59
N GLY A 13 -10.63 -0.95 -4.92
CA GLY A 13 -9.45 -1.65 -4.44
C GLY A 13 -9.77 -2.83 -3.54
N SER A 14 -8.85 -3.80 -3.48
CA SER A 14 -9.05 -5.10 -2.85
C SER A 14 -7.91 -5.54 -1.92
N GLY A 15 -7.08 -4.60 -1.48
CA GLY A 15 -6.15 -4.85 -0.38
C GLY A 15 -6.87 -4.99 0.98
N PRO A 16 -6.14 -5.13 2.09
CA PRO A 16 -6.73 -5.24 3.42
C PRO A 16 -7.68 -4.10 3.77
N ALA A 17 -7.40 -2.87 3.32
CA ALA A 17 -8.29 -1.72 3.50
C ALA A 17 -9.63 -1.92 2.78
N GLY A 18 -9.61 -2.32 1.50
CA GLY A 18 -10.80 -2.47 0.69
C GLY A 18 -11.70 -3.61 1.16
N TYR A 19 -11.14 -4.79 1.44
CA TYR A 19 -11.93 -5.90 1.98
C TYR A 19 -12.51 -5.56 3.35
N THR A 20 -11.73 -4.95 4.26
CA THR A 20 -12.24 -4.58 5.59
C THR A 20 -13.35 -3.55 5.46
N ALA A 21 -13.18 -2.51 4.64
CA ALA A 21 -14.22 -1.51 4.40
C ALA A 21 -15.52 -2.17 3.90
N SER A 22 -15.41 -3.05 2.91
CA SER A 22 -16.56 -3.75 2.33
C SER A 22 -17.25 -4.68 3.35
N ILE A 23 -16.50 -5.41 4.16
CA ILE A 23 -17.03 -6.27 5.22
C ILE A 23 -17.83 -5.45 6.23
N TYR A 24 -17.29 -4.33 6.73
CA TYR A 24 -17.97 -3.47 7.69
C TYR A 24 -19.22 -2.82 7.08
N ALA A 25 -19.13 -2.31 5.85
CA ALA A 25 -20.28 -1.73 5.14
C ALA A 25 -21.40 -2.77 4.91
N ALA A 26 -21.03 -4.01 4.54
CA ALA A 26 -22.02 -5.10 4.37
C ALA A 26 -22.71 -5.45 5.69
N ARG A 27 -21.95 -5.51 6.81
CA ARG A 27 -22.52 -5.76 8.14
C ARG A 27 -23.42 -4.62 8.66
N ALA A 28 -23.21 -3.38 8.17
CA ALA A 28 -24.12 -2.24 8.36
C ALA A 28 -25.31 -2.25 7.40
N ASN A 29 -25.49 -3.33 6.61
CA ASN A 29 -26.55 -3.47 5.60
C ASN A 29 -26.54 -2.41 4.49
N LEU A 30 -25.36 -1.87 4.16
CA LEU A 30 -25.18 -0.85 3.12
C LEU A 30 -25.05 -1.45 1.70
N LYS A 31 -25.03 -2.78 1.59
CA LYS A 31 -24.94 -3.52 0.30
C LYS A 31 -23.81 -3.01 -0.59
N PRO A 32 -22.56 -3.03 -0.11
CA PRO A 32 -21.44 -2.45 -0.85
C PRO A 32 -21.16 -3.22 -2.14
N VAL A 33 -20.67 -2.46 -3.14
CA VAL A 33 -20.03 -3.00 -4.34
C VAL A 33 -18.53 -2.70 -4.22
N GLN A 34 -17.70 -3.73 -4.36
CA GLN A 34 -16.24 -3.59 -4.34
C GLN A 34 -15.66 -3.96 -5.70
N VAL A 35 -14.93 -3.03 -6.31
CA VAL A 35 -14.21 -3.26 -7.57
C VAL A 35 -12.76 -3.61 -7.24
N LEU A 36 -12.33 -4.81 -7.64
CA LEU A 36 -11.11 -5.44 -7.13
C LEU A 36 -9.82 -4.92 -7.75
N GLY A 37 -9.87 -4.39 -8.98
CA GLY A 37 -8.70 -3.98 -9.74
C GLY A 37 -7.99 -5.16 -10.43
N LEU A 38 -6.79 -4.88 -11.00
CA LEU A 38 -6.01 -5.88 -11.75
C LEU A 38 -5.39 -6.95 -10.87
N GLN A 39 -5.10 -6.63 -9.62
CA GLN A 39 -4.44 -7.53 -8.66
C GLN A 39 -5.32 -7.69 -7.41
N PRO A 40 -6.35 -8.58 -7.47
CA PRO A 40 -7.18 -8.86 -6.30
C PRO A 40 -6.36 -9.31 -5.11
N GLY A 41 -6.55 -8.66 -3.94
CA GLY A 41 -5.75 -8.89 -2.75
C GLY A 41 -4.56 -7.92 -2.57
N GLY A 42 -4.18 -7.17 -3.62
CA GLY A 42 -3.14 -6.13 -3.54
C GLY A 42 -1.76 -6.66 -3.21
N GLN A 43 -0.96 -5.86 -2.49
CA GLN A 43 0.47 -6.14 -2.24
C GLN A 43 0.74 -7.45 -1.47
N LEU A 44 -0.17 -7.90 -0.62
CA LEU A 44 0.00 -9.16 0.10
C LEU A 44 -0.02 -10.40 -0.79
N THR A 45 -0.54 -10.31 -2.01
CA THR A 45 -0.54 -11.46 -2.95
C THR A 45 0.82 -11.73 -3.58
N ILE A 46 1.77 -10.82 -3.44
CA ILE A 46 3.13 -10.94 -3.95
C ILE A 46 4.18 -11.04 -2.82
N THR A 47 3.73 -11.18 -1.58
CA THR A 47 4.59 -11.50 -0.43
C THR A 47 4.50 -12.99 -0.07
N THR A 48 5.41 -13.44 0.78
CA THR A 48 5.45 -14.82 1.28
C THR A 48 4.87 -14.88 2.70
N ASP A 49 5.71 -15.10 3.69
CA ASP A 49 5.31 -15.24 5.09
C ASP A 49 4.87 -13.89 5.68
N VAL A 50 3.77 -13.91 6.41
CA VAL A 50 3.21 -12.80 7.18
C VAL A 50 3.12 -13.22 8.62
N GLU A 51 3.92 -12.57 9.48
CA GLU A 51 3.99 -12.86 10.92
C GLU A 51 3.44 -11.72 11.80
N ASN A 52 3.17 -10.57 11.17
CA ASN A 52 2.80 -9.34 11.87
C ASN A 52 1.32 -8.93 11.67
N TYR A 53 0.49 -9.82 11.14
CA TYR A 53 -0.96 -9.64 11.11
C TYR A 53 -1.59 -10.38 12.30
N PRO A 54 -2.15 -9.68 13.32
CA PRO A 54 -2.65 -10.32 14.54
C PRO A 54 -3.79 -11.30 14.27
N GLY A 55 -3.83 -12.36 15.06
CA GLY A 55 -4.88 -13.38 15.00
C GLY A 55 -4.37 -14.77 14.61
N PHE A 56 -3.10 -14.88 14.23
CA PHE A 56 -2.45 -16.13 13.83
C PHE A 56 -1.21 -16.38 14.68
N ALA A 57 -1.12 -17.57 15.28
CA ALA A 57 0.00 -17.95 16.14
C ALA A 57 1.23 -18.36 15.31
N GLU A 58 1.01 -18.92 14.14
CA GLU A 58 2.04 -19.36 13.21
C GLU A 58 2.09 -18.42 12.00
N PRO A 59 3.23 -18.34 11.29
CA PRO A 59 3.34 -17.61 10.04
C PRO A 59 2.28 -18.06 9.02
N ILE A 60 1.66 -17.11 8.35
CA ILE A 60 0.70 -17.37 7.28
C ILE A 60 1.21 -16.82 5.96
N GLN A 61 0.72 -17.36 4.85
CA GLN A 61 1.05 -16.83 3.53
C GLN A 61 0.19 -15.62 3.19
N GLY A 62 0.80 -14.55 2.68
CA GLY A 62 0.08 -13.34 2.26
C GLY A 62 -1.07 -13.62 1.29
N PRO A 63 -0.86 -14.42 0.20
CA PRO A 63 -1.95 -14.80 -0.70
C PRO A 63 -3.11 -15.50 0.02
N TRP A 64 -2.81 -16.44 0.92
CA TRP A 64 -3.83 -17.13 1.70
C TRP A 64 -4.64 -16.18 2.58
N LEU A 65 -3.97 -15.22 3.25
CA LEU A 65 -4.70 -14.21 4.05
C LEU A 65 -5.69 -13.43 3.19
N MET A 66 -5.29 -13.05 1.98
CA MET A 66 -6.16 -12.30 1.09
C MET A 66 -7.31 -13.14 0.53
N GLU A 67 -7.11 -14.43 0.30
CA GLU A 67 -8.19 -15.39 -0.01
C GLU A 67 -9.20 -15.49 1.13
N GLN A 68 -8.74 -15.52 2.40
CA GLN A 68 -9.64 -15.53 3.55
C GLN A 68 -10.44 -14.23 3.65
N MET A 69 -9.83 -13.07 3.41
CA MET A 69 -10.54 -11.78 3.41
C MET A 69 -11.57 -11.70 2.27
N GLU A 70 -11.24 -12.17 1.07
CA GLU A 70 -12.19 -12.26 -0.04
C GLU A 70 -13.37 -13.19 0.29
N ALA A 71 -13.07 -14.36 0.87
CA ALA A 71 -14.10 -15.33 1.28
C ALA A 71 -15.01 -14.73 2.36
N GLN A 72 -14.45 -14.01 3.34
CA GLN A 72 -15.21 -13.33 4.37
C GLN A 72 -16.10 -12.23 3.80
N ALA A 73 -15.60 -11.42 2.85
CA ALA A 73 -16.38 -10.40 2.18
C ALA A 73 -17.58 -11.01 1.43
N LYS A 74 -17.37 -12.10 0.69
CA LYS A 74 -18.46 -12.86 0.04
C LYS A 74 -19.46 -13.41 1.04
N HIS A 75 -19.00 -13.99 2.15
CA HIS A 75 -19.84 -14.56 3.19
C HIS A 75 -20.82 -13.55 3.79
N VAL A 76 -20.36 -12.31 4.00
CA VAL A 76 -21.22 -11.24 4.54
C VAL A 76 -22.04 -10.51 3.46
N GLY A 77 -21.99 -10.94 2.19
CA GLY A 77 -22.84 -10.44 1.12
C GLY A 77 -22.28 -9.23 0.36
N VAL A 78 -20.96 -9.02 0.39
CA VAL A 78 -20.33 -8.01 -0.50
C VAL A 78 -20.45 -8.45 -1.95
N ARG A 79 -20.88 -7.54 -2.83
CA ARG A 79 -20.83 -7.74 -4.27
C ARG A 79 -19.43 -7.40 -4.77
N LEU A 80 -18.67 -8.43 -5.20
CA LEU A 80 -17.30 -8.30 -5.72
C LEU A 80 -17.32 -8.26 -7.24
N GLU A 81 -16.75 -7.20 -7.83
CA GLU A 81 -16.63 -7.04 -9.29
C GLU A 81 -15.15 -7.14 -9.70
N ARG A 82 -14.86 -8.09 -10.60
CA ARG A 82 -13.54 -8.28 -11.20
C ARG A 82 -13.39 -7.34 -12.39
N ASP A 83 -13.17 -6.07 -12.08
CA ASP A 83 -13.02 -4.99 -13.07
C ASP A 83 -11.91 -4.04 -12.62
N LEU A 84 -11.43 -3.20 -13.52
CA LEU A 84 -10.48 -2.13 -13.26
C LEU A 84 -11.18 -0.79 -13.49
N ILE A 85 -11.25 0.07 -12.47
CA ILE A 85 -11.73 1.43 -12.68
C ILE A 85 -10.70 2.22 -13.50
N VAL A 86 -11.16 2.81 -14.61
CA VAL A 86 -10.35 3.60 -15.54
C VAL A 86 -10.70 5.09 -15.53
N SER A 87 -11.86 5.45 -14.98
CA SER A 87 -12.21 6.86 -14.73
C SER A 87 -13.15 7.01 -13.57
N VAL A 88 -13.08 8.17 -12.90
CA VAL A 88 -13.94 8.54 -11.78
C VAL A 88 -14.38 9.99 -11.95
N ASP A 89 -15.65 10.27 -11.68
CA ASP A 89 -16.20 11.62 -11.60
C ASP A 89 -16.81 11.84 -10.20
N LEU A 90 -16.12 12.67 -9.42
CA LEU A 90 -16.53 13.03 -8.07
C LEU A 90 -17.35 14.34 -8.03
N SER A 91 -17.58 14.97 -9.18
CA SER A 91 -18.36 16.24 -9.26
C SER A 91 -19.86 15.99 -9.25
N VAL A 92 -20.29 14.78 -9.58
CA VAL A 92 -21.72 14.37 -9.66
C VAL A 92 -22.13 13.52 -8.46
N ARG A 93 -23.44 13.41 -8.25
CA ARG A 93 -24.05 12.51 -7.26
C ARG A 93 -25.19 11.71 -7.88
N PRO A 94 -25.26 10.39 -7.69
CA PRO A 94 -24.23 9.53 -7.06
C PRO A 94 -22.87 9.65 -7.76
N PHE A 95 -21.75 9.42 -7.03
CA PHE A 95 -20.41 9.39 -7.62
C PHE A 95 -20.34 8.35 -8.72
N ARG A 96 -19.67 8.70 -9.82
CA ARG A 96 -19.62 7.84 -10.99
C ARG A 96 -18.21 7.29 -11.21
N ALA A 97 -18.09 5.97 -11.33
CA ALA A 97 -16.86 5.30 -11.77
C ALA A 97 -17.16 4.44 -13.01
N VAL A 98 -16.18 4.33 -13.90
CA VAL A 98 -16.27 3.52 -15.12
C VAL A 98 -15.19 2.45 -15.09
N GLY A 99 -15.59 1.22 -15.30
CA GLY A 99 -14.68 0.09 -15.42
C GLY A 99 -14.12 -0.06 -16.83
N ASP A 100 -13.00 -0.74 -16.96
CA ASP A 100 -12.38 -1.13 -18.24
C ASP A 100 -13.31 -2.03 -19.07
N SER A 101 -14.16 -2.80 -18.39
CA SER A 101 -15.25 -3.58 -19.02
C SER A 101 -16.32 -2.71 -19.68
N GLY A 102 -16.33 -1.41 -19.44
CA GLY A 102 -17.38 -0.47 -19.82
C GLY A 102 -18.55 -0.40 -18.83
N ALA A 103 -18.54 -1.19 -17.75
CA ALA A 103 -19.54 -1.10 -16.69
C ALA A 103 -19.48 0.27 -15.99
N VAL A 104 -20.65 0.78 -15.59
CA VAL A 104 -20.77 2.04 -14.85
C VAL A 104 -21.20 1.74 -13.42
N TYR A 105 -20.41 2.19 -12.46
CA TYR A 105 -20.67 2.06 -11.03
C TYR A 105 -21.09 3.42 -10.46
N LEU A 106 -22.20 3.43 -9.74
CA LEU A 106 -22.75 4.64 -9.10
C LEU A 106 -22.78 4.42 -7.60
N GLY A 107 -22.02 5.23 -6.85
CA GLY A 107 -21.93 5.15 -5.39
C GLY A 107 -22.51 6.41 -4.72
N ASP A 108 -23.39 6.24 -3.73
CA ASP A 108 -23.83 7.36 -2.89
C ASP A 108 -22.67 7.87 -2.03
N THR A 109 -21.78 6.94 -1.62
CA THR A 109 -20.45 7.20 -1.04
C THR A 109 -19.37 6.40 -1.77
N LEU A 110 -18.11 6.86 -1.65
CA LEU A 110 -16.96 6.22 -2.28
C LEU A 110 -15.85 6.01 -1.25
N ILE A 111 -15.29 4.79 -1.19
CA ILE A 111 -14.09 4.47 -0.41
C ILE A 111 -12.95 4.15 -1.37
N ILE A 112 -11.89 4.95 -1.33
CA ILE A 112 -10.68 4.77 -2.12
C ILE A 112 -9.70 3.93 -1.30
N ALA A 113 -9.44 2.71 -1.77
CA ALA A 113 -8.55 1.72 -1.13
C ALA A 113 -7.55 1.13 -2.14
N THR A 114 -7.12 1.95 -3.09
CA THR A 114 -6.28 1.56 -4.24
C THR A 114 -4.83 1.28 -3.87
N GLY A 115 -4.40 1.63 -2.65
CA GLY A 115 -3.09 1.33 -2.11
C GLY A 115 -1.95 2.15 -2.72
N ALA A 116 -0.73 1.65 -2.56
CA ALA A 116 0.49 2.21 -3.13
C ALA A 116 1.40 1.09 -3.65
N GLN A 117 2.25 1.42 -4.62
CA GLN A 117 3.24 0.50 -5.19
C GLN A 117 4.64 0.92 -4.75
N ALA A 118 5.44 -0.04 -4.26
CA ALA A 118 6.85 0.23 -4.02
C ALA A 118 7.56 0.55 -5.34
N ARG A 119 8.45 1.53 -5.31
CA ARG A 119 9.36 1.82 -6.41
C ARG A 119 10.49 0.80 -6.41
N TRP A 120 10.80 0.33 -7.59
CA TRP A 120 11.87 -0.65 -7.80
C TRP A 120 12.96 -0.04 -8.67
N LEU A 121 14.16 -0.63 -8.65
CA LEU A 121 15.27 -0.20 -9.52
C LEU A 121 15.03 -0.59 -10.98
N GLY A 122 14.11 -1.53 -11.24
CA GLY A 122 13.80 -2.02 -12.58
C GLY A 122 14.79 -3.03 -13.12
N LEU A 123 15.60 -3.65 -12.26
CA LEU A 123 16.58 -4.65 -12.67
C LEU A 123 15.89 -6.02 -12.85
N PRO A 124 16.15 -6.76 -13.95
CA PRO A 124 15.62 -8.12 -14.13
C PRO A 124 15.99 -9.06 -12.96
N SER A 125 17.22 -8.92 -12.43
CA SER A 125 17.68 -9.71 -11.28
C SER A 125 16.96 -9.32 -9.97
N GLU A 126 16.63 -8.04 -9.76
CA GLU A 126 15.80 -7.60 -8.66
C GLU A 126 14.42 -8.28 -8.72
N GLN A 127 13.77 -8.24 -9.88
CA GLN A 127 12.47 -8.87 -10.09
C GLN A 127 12.51 -10.39 -9.85
N HIS A 128 13.61 -11.06 -10.26
CA HIS A 128 13.78 -12.49 -10.11
C HIS A 128 13.83 -12.94 -8.65
N PHE A 129 14.43 -12.13 -7.77
CA PHE A 129 14.61 -12.44 -6.35
C PHE A 129 13.59 -11.75 -5.42
N ARG A 130 12.57 -11.07 -5.93
CA ARG A 130 11.50 -10.51 -5.09
C ARG A 130 10.83 -11.60 -4.26
N GLY A 131 10.70 -11.37 -2.93
CA GLY A 131 10.18 -12.33 -1.97
C GLY A 131 11.15 -13.47 -1.63
N PHE A 132 12.31 -13.53 -2.30
CA PHE A 132 13.35 -14.54 -2.10
C PHE A 132 14.70 -13.89 -1.75
N GLY A 133 14.67 -12.86 -0.94
CA GLY A 133 15.84 -12.11 -0.53
C GLY A 133 15.84 -10.66 -0.99
N VAL A 134 14.94 -10.25 -1.88
CA VAL A 134 14.70 -8.84 -2.24
C VAL A 134 13.34 -8.40 -1.70
N SER A 135 13.34 -7.33 -0.89
CA SER A 135 12.16 -6.75 -0.24
C SER A 135 12.10 -5.23 -0.41
N ALA A 136 10.92 -4.65 -0.26
CA ALA A 136 10.71 -3.20 -0.16
C ALA A 136 10.09 -2.79 1.18
N CYS A 137 10.15 -3.67 2.21
CA CYS A 137 9.57 -3.41 3.53
C CYS A 137 10.46 -4.02 4.63
N ALA A 138 11.29 -3.21 5.25
CA ALA A 138 12.14 -3.68 6.37
C ALA A 138 11.30 -4.11 7.58
N THR A 139 10.18 -3.45 7.85
CA THR A 139 9.29 -3.79 8.96
C THR A 139 8.62 -5.16 8.76
N CYS A 140 8.37 -5.55 7.49
CA CYS A 140 7.77 -6.84 7.16
C CYS A 140 8.79 -7.97 7.27
N ASP A 141 9.96 -7.79 6.65
CA ASP A 141 10.88 -8.89 6.36
C ASP A 141 12.19 -8.85 7.16
N GLY A 142 12.46 -7.76 7.89
CA GLY A 142 13.73 -7.59 8.62
C GLY A 142 14.01 -8.70 9.64
N PHE A 143 12.97 -9.26 10.25
CA PHE A 143 13.08 -10.36 11.21
C PHE A 143 13.76 -11.62 10.63
N PHE A 144 13.55 -11.94 9.35
CA PHE A 144 14.14 -13.10 8.68
C PHE A 144 15.66 -13.02 8.48
N TYR A 145 16.23 -11.83 8.71
CA TYR A 145 17.66 -11.54 8.55
C TYR A 145 18.42 -11.45 9.87
N ARG A 146 17.90 -12.06 10.92
CA ARG A 146 18.59 -12.11 12.23
C ARG A 146 19.98 -12.73 12.11
N GLY A 147 21.01 -11.95 12.51
CA GLY A 147 22.42 -12.36 12.47
C GLY A 147 23.05 -12.37 11.07
N LYS A 148 22.33 -11.95 10.03
CA LYS A 148 22.78 -11.93 8.63
C LYS A 148 23.26 -10.54 8.23
N GLU A 149 23.96 -10.45 7.09
CA GLU A 149 24.33 -9.18 6.47
C GLU A 149 23.31 -8.79 5.41
N VAL A 150 22.85 -7.55 5.46
CA VAL A 150 21.86 -7.03 4.50
C VAL A 150 22.32 -5.72 3.88
N ALA A 151 21.80 -5.45 2.68
CA ALA A 151 21.96 -4.15 2.05
C ALA A 151 20.60 -3.46 1.88
N ILE A 152 20.62 -2.13 1.90
CA ILE A 152 19.45 -1.30 1.60
C ILE A 152 19.86 -0.19 0.64
N VAL A 153 19.05 0.07 -0.38
CA VAL A 153 19.27 1.17 -1.32
C VAL A 153 18.27 2.28 -1.07
N GLY A 154 18.77 3.51 -0.98
CA GLY A 154 17.95 4.69 -0.81
C GLY A 154 18.72 5.87 -0.25
N GLY A 155 18.03 6.94 0.16
CA GLY A 155 18.70 8.13 0.69
C GLY A 155 17.75 9.18 1.27
N GLY A 156 16.45 8.90 1.34
CA GLY A 156 15.45 9.69 2.07
C GLY A 156 15.24 9.18 3.50
N ASN A 157 14.30 9.79 4.23
CA ASN A 157 13.97 9.42 5.61
C ASN A 157 13.65 7.92 5.71
N THR A 158 12.76 7.40 4.86
CA THR A 158 12.39 5.99 4.85
C THR A 158 13.60 5.05 4.76
N ALA A 159 14.57 5.33 3.87
CA ALA A 159 15.75 4.48 3.73
C ALA A 159 16.63 4.48 4.99
N VAL A 160 16.74 5.62 5.67
CA VAL A 160 17.51 5.75 6.92
C VAL A 160 16.78 5.09 8.08
N GLU A 161 15.47 5.27 8.18
CA GLU A 161 14.62 4.61 9.20
C GLU A 161 14.65 3.10 9.06
N GLU A 162 14.45 2.59 7.84
CA GLU A 162 14.51 1.16 7.56
C GLU A 162 15.90 0.57 7.78
N ALA A 163 16.98 1.30 7.42
CA ALA A 163 18.33 0.87 7.71
C ALA A 163 18.58 0.73 9.22
N LEU A 164 18.13 1.73 10.01
CA LEU A 164 18.20 1.68 11.47
C LEU A 164 17.35 0.54 12.05
N PHE A 165 16.15 0.33 11.53
CA PHE A 165 15.28 -0.77 11.95
C PHE A 165 15.93 -2.14 11.72
N LEU A 166 16.54 -2.35 10.55
CA LEU A 166 17.25 -3.58 10.20
C LEU A 166 18.39 -3.90 11.17
N THR A 167 19.03 -2.88 11.79
CA THR A 167 20.09 -3.13 12.78
C THR A 167 19.62 -3.86 14.04
N ASN A 168 18.31 -3.91 14.31
CA ASN A 168 17.76 -4.69 15.42
C ASN A 168 17.92 -6.20 15.18
N PHE A 169 18.04 -6.63 13.93
CA PHE A 169 18.12 -8.02 13.54
C PHE A 169 19.44 -8.38 12.88
N ALA A 170 19.82 -7.63 11.85
CA ALA A 170 21.02 -7.90 11.06
C ALA A 170 22.30 -7.70 11.87
N SER A 171 23.35 -8.45 11.53
CA SER A 171 24.70 -8.27 12.03
C SER A 171 25.35 -7.03 11.42
N LYS A 172 25.04 -6.73 10.15
CA LYS A 172 25.53 -5.57 9.40
C LYS A 172 24.46 -5.10 8.41
N VAL A 173 24.35 -3.78 8.24
CA VAL A 173 23.49 -3.13 7.25
C VAL A 173 24.34 -2.24 6.35
N THR A 174 24.37 -2.50 5.06
CA THR A 174 25.06 -1.67 4.08
C THR A 174 24.05 -0.78 3.36
N LEU A 175 24.05 0.53 3.65
CA LEU A 175 23.21 1.50 2.96
C LEU A 175 23.93 2.00 1.69
N ILE A 176 23.32 1.74 0.53
CA ILE A 176 23.87 2.11 -0.78
C ILE A 176 23.17 3.37 -1.27
N HIS A 177 23.94 4.40 -1.60
CA HIS A 177 23.40 5.65 -2.10
C HIS A 177 24.18 6.16 -3.32
N ARG A 178 23.43 6.54 -4.37
CA ARG A 178 23.98 6.99 -5.66
C ARG A 178 24.62 8.39 -5.61
N ARG A 179 24.50 9.13 -4.51
CA ARG A 179 25.07 10.46 -4.31
C ARG A 179 26.06 10.43 -3.15
N ASP A 180 26.71 11.56 -2.91
CA ASP A 180 27.68 11.78 -1.83
C ASP A 180 27.03 12.27 -0.52
N LYS A 181 25.69 12.46 -0.50
CA LYS A 181 24.93 12.91 0.68
C LYS A 181 23.50 12.40 0.64
N LEU A 182 22.95 12.08 1.81
CA LEU A 182 21.55 11.71 1.99
C LEU A 182 20.63 12.94 1.92
N ARG A 183 19.37 12.69 1.61
CA ARG A 183 18.28 13.68 1.67
C ARG A 183 17.48 13.59 2.98
N ALA A 184 17.72 12.56 3.77
CA ALA A 184 17.08 12.37 5.07
C ALA A 184 17.36 13.54 6.02
N GLU A 185 16.50 13.72 7.02
CA GLU A 185 16.67 14.72 8.07
C GLU A 185 18.00 14.51 8.83
N ARG A 186 18.63 15.62 9.22
CA ARG A 186 19.96 15.59 9.83
C ARG A 186 20.01 14.73 11.10
N ILE A 187 18.96 14.79 11.92
CA ILE A 187 18.90 13.98 13.14
C ILE A 187 18.88 12.48 12.86
N MET A 188 18.24 12.07 11.77
CA MET A 188 18.19 10.68 11.33
C MET A 188 19.54 10.23 10.77
N GLN A 189 20.21 11.10 10.00
CA GLN A 189 21.57 10.86 9.53
C GLN A 189 22.56 10.71 10.68
N ASP A 190 22.48 11.57 11.72
CA ASP A 190 23.34 11.49 12.90
C ASP A 190 23.18 10.16 13.66
N ARG A 191 21.95 9.64 13.74
CA ARG A 191 21.67 8.32 14.32
C ARG A 191 22.26 7.20 13.46
N LEU A 192 22.09 7.28 12.14
CA LEU A 192 22.63 6.31 11.20
C LEU A 192 24.14 6.20 11.30
N PHE A 193 24.85 7.34 11.24
CA PHE A 193 26.33 7.38 11.27
C PHE A 193 26.93 6.96 12.60
N ARG A 194 26.18 7.05 13.71
CA ARG A 194 26.62 6.56 15.03
C ARG A 194 26.38 5.06 15.22
N ASN A 195 25.60 4.43 14.37
CA ASN A 195 25.29 3.01 14.53
C ASN A 195 26.44 2.14 13.99
N PRO A 196 27.13 1.37 14.86
CA PRO A 196 28.31 0.58 14.46
C PRO A 196 27.99 -0.57 13.48
N LYS A 197 26.72 -0.93 13.33
CA LYS A 197 26.28 -1.95 12.37
C LYS A 197 26.05 -1.39 10.98
N VAL A 198 26.04 -0.07 10.78
CA VAL A 198 25.74 0.56 9.50
C VAL A 198 27.01 1.00 8.79
N GLU A 199 27.14 0.55 7.55
CA GLU A 199 28.14 1.06 6.60
C GLU A 199 27.41 1.79 5.46
N VAL A 200 27.87 2.98 5.08
CA VAL A 200 27.32 3.72 3.95
C VAL A 200 28.25 3.65 2.76
N VAL A 201 27.74 3.18 1.64
CA VAL A 201 28.40 3.11 0.35
C VAL A 201 27.90 4.25 -0.53
N TRP A 202 28.71 5.29 -0.62
CA TRP A 202 28.41 6.50 -1.38
C TRP A 202 28.73 6.35 -2.86
N SER A 203 28.05 7.16 -3.69
CA SER A 203 28.28 7.26 -5.14
C SER A 203 28.21 5.92 -5.87
N HIS A 204 27.40 5.00 -5.37
CA HIS A 204 27.19 3.70 -6.00
C HIS A 204 25.70 3.46 -6.27
N GLU A 205 25.43 2.75 -7.33
CA GLU A 205 24.14 2.17 -7.64
C GLU A 205 24.25 0.64 -7.71
N VAL A 206 23.12 -0.03 -7.49
CA VAL A 206 23.04 -1.48 -7.67
C VAL A 206 22.83 -1.75 -9.15
N SER A 207 23.74 -2.49 -9.77
CA SER A 207 23.65 -2.89 -11.18
C SER A 207 23.08 -4.29 -11.37
N GLN A 208 23.22 -5.16 -10.36
CA GLN A 208 22.69 -6.53 -10.40
C GLN A 208 22.51 -7.07 -8.99
N VAL A 209 21.44 -7.84 -8.79
CA VAL A 209 21.27 -8.74 -7.62
C VAL A 209 21.83 -10.09 -7.98
N LEU A 210 22.71 -10.61 -7.13
CA LEU A 210 23.33 -11.93 -7.26
C LEU A 210 22.66 -12.92 -6.32
N GLY A 211 22.50 -14.15 -6.76
CA GLY A 211 21.86 -15.16 -5.94
C GLY A 211 21.99 -16.55 -6.53
N SER A 212 21.52 -17.55 -5.80
CA SER A 212 21.36 -18.92 -6.28
C SER A 212 19.90 -19.22 -6.57
N ASP A 213 19.67 -20.06 -7.57
CA ASP A 213 18.36 -20.64 -7.92
C ASP A 213 18.56 -22.15 -8.10
N GLU A 214 18.78 -22.86 -6.98
CA GLU A 214 19.07 -24.29 -6.98
C GLU A 214 17.83 -25.06 -6.50
N ASN A 215 17.38 -26.02 -7.32
CA ASN A 215 16.24 -26.88 -7.01
C ASN A 215 14.95 -26.09 -6.67
N GLY A 216 14.73 -24.93 -7.29
CA GLY A 216 13.58 -24.05 -7.04
C GLY A 216 13.67 -23.24 -5.72
N ARG A 217 14.80 -23.30 -5.04
CA ARG A 217 15.09 -22.46 -3.86
C ARG A 217 15.93 -21.27 -4.29
N LYS A 218 15.26 -20.10 -4.34
CA LYS A 218 15.93 -18.83 -4.65
C LYS A 218 16.46 -18.20 -3.37
N SER A 219 17.65 -17.60 -3.44
CA SER A 219 18.23 -16.81 -2.35
C SER A 219 19.19 -15.77 -2.89
N VAL A 220 19.21 -14.59 -2.28
CA VAL A 220 20.21 -13.55 -2.54
C VAL A 220 21.52 -13.95 -1.86
N THR A 221 22.64 -13.77 -2.57
CA THR A 221 24.00 -14.01 -2.04
C THR A 221 24.90 -12.79 -2.15
N GLY A 222 24.47 -11.74 -2.84
CA GLY A 222 25.25 -10.52 -2.99
C GLY A 222 24.63 -9.52 -3.94
N LEU A 223 25.33 -8.40 -4.09
CA LEU A 223 24.98 -7.32 -5.02
C LEU A 223 26.22 -6.93 -5.84
N LYS A 224 26.01 -6.63 -7.11
CA LYS A 224 26.98 -5.95 -7.95
C LYS A 224 26.70 -4.47 -7.93
N LEU A 225 27.67 -3.69 -7.51
CA LEU A 225 27.59 -2.24 -7.39
C LEU A 225 28.42 -1.58 -8.49
N ARG A 226 27.93 -0.46 -9.00
CA ARG A 226 28.64 0.37 -9.96
C ARG A 226 28.85 1.76 -9.39
N ASP A 227 30.09 2.23 -9.37
CA ASP A 227 30.43 3.62 -9.04
C ASP A 227 29.91 4.56 -10.12
N VAL A 228 29.09 5.53 -9.72
CA VAL A 228 28.43 6.45 -10.66
C VAL A 228 29.42 7.47 -11.25
N ASN A 229 30.61 7.67 -10.65
CA ASN A 229 31.60 8.66 -11.09
C ASN A 229 32.54 8.10 -12.17
N ASN A 230 32.92 6.83 -12.06
CA ASN A 230 33.94 6.24 -12.94
C ASN A 230 33.51 4.92 -13.59
N GLY A 231 32.32 4.41 -13.26
CA GLY A 231 31.76 3.19 -13.80
C GLY A 231 32.40 1.88 -13.27
N ALA A 232 33.32 1.96 -12.31
CA ALA A 232 33.95 0.78 -11.75
C ALA A 232 32.91 -0.11 -11.03
N GLU A 233 33.04 -1.41 -11.21
CA GLU A 233 32.16 -2.37 -10.60
C GLU A 233 32.84 -3.12 -9.46
N ARG A 234 32.09 -3.40 -8.41
CA ARG A 234 32.48 -4.28 -7.31
C ARG A 234 31.32 -5.11 -6.80
N THR A 235 31.62 -6.23 -6.18
CA THR A 235 30.63 -7.09 -5.57
C THR A 235 30.72 -7.01 -4.06
N ILE A 236 29.57 -7.01 -3.39
CA ILE A 236 29.44 -7.20 -1.95
C ILE A 236 28.60 -8.44 -1.66
N ALA A 237 28.99 -9.21 -0.64
CA ALA A 237 28.18 -10.33 -0.17
C ALA A 237 27.11 -9.81 0.79
N VAL A 238 25.86 -10.24 0.58
CA VAL A 238 24.71 -9.96 1.46
C VAL A 238 23.71 -11.10 1.35
N ASP A 239 22.99 -11.37 2.43
CA ASP A 239 21.94 -12.39 2.49
C ASP A 239 20.56 -11.82 2.10
N GLY A 240 20.42 -10.48 2.10
CA GLY A 240 19.17 -9.81 1.76
C GLY A 240 19.38 -8.40 1.23
N PHE A 241 18.45 -7.96 0.39
CA PHE A 241 18.48 -6.66 -0.24
C PHE A 241 17.13 -5.94 -0.09
N PHE A 242 17.15 -4.73 0.48
CA PHE A 242 15.98 -3.89 0.69
C PHE A 242 15.99 -2.69 -0.26
N VAL A 243 14.84 -2.41 -0.88
CA VAL A 243 14.70 -1.31 -1.84
C VAL A 243 13.83 -0.23 -1.22
N ALA A 244 14.46 0.86 -0.74
CA ALA A 244 13.82 1.96 -0.02
C ALA A 244 13.94 3.29 -0.81
N ILE A 245 13.48 3.29 -2.07
CA ILE A 245 13.54 4.46 -2.97
C ILE A 245 12.20 5.19 -3.10
N GLY A 246 11.21 4.82 -2.27
CA GLY A 246 9.90 5.42 -2.18
C GLY A 246 8.77 4.51 -2.70
N HIS A 247 7.55 5.05 -2.64
CA HIS A 247 6.33 4.41 -3.11
C HIS A 247 5.57 5.38 -4.01
N ASP A 248 4.72 4.86 -4.87
CA ASP A 248 3.79 5.61 -5.70
C ASP A 248 2.37 5.23 -5.27
N PRO A 249 1.60 6.16 -4.66
CA PRO A 249 0.20 5.90 -4.34
C PRO A 249 -0.63 5.82 -5.63
N ALA A 250 -1.59 4.90 -5.65
CA ALA A 250 -2.46 4.69 -6.81
C ALA A 250 -3.62 5.72 -6.82
N THR A 251 -3.28 6.98 -7.04
CA THR A 251 -4.18 8.15 -6.91
C THR A 251 -4.49 8.85 -8.23
N GLU A 252 -3.94 8.38 -9.34
CA GLU A 252 -4.02 9.04 -10.65
C GLU A 252 -5.46 9.38 -11.07
N LEU A 253 -6.41 8.46 -10.82
CA LEU A 253 -7.83 8.63 -11.15
C LEU A 253 -8.52 9.77 -10.40
N PHE A 254 -7.97 10.18 -9.26
CA PHE A 254 -8.58 11.16 -8.37
C PHE A 254 -7.88 12.52 -8.43
N ARG A 255 -6.83 12.65 -9.24
CA ARG A 255 -6.03 13.87 -9.37
C ARG A 255 -6.90 15.06 -9.81
N GLY A 256 -6.77 16.18 -9.10
CA GLY A 256 -7.57 17.40 -9.36
C GLY A 256 -9.02 17.34 -8.88
N GLN A 257 -9.46 16.22 -8.27
CA GLN A 257 -10.82 16.06 -7.74
C GLN A 257 -10.87 16.03 -6.22
N ILE A 258 -9.76 15.65 -5.56
CA ILE A 258 -9.56 15.64 -4.10
C ILE A 258 -8.15 16.15 -3.78
N ASP A 259 -7.97 16.63 -2.56
CA ASP A 259 -6.68 17.15 -2.10
C ASP A 259 -5.65 16.03 -1.93
N MET A 260 -4.44 16.31 -2.40
CA MET A 260 -3.27 15.42 -2.31
C MET A 260 -2.07 16.21 -1.81
N ASP A 261 -1.15 15.51 -1.15
CA ASP A 261 0.12 16.10 -0.75
C ASP A 261 1.16 16.12 -1.90
N ASP A 262 2.35 16.67 -1.63
CA ASP A 262 3.44 16.81 -2.61
C ASP A 262 3.96 15.46 -3.16
N GLU A 263 3.64 14.34 -2.48
CA GLU A 263 3.98 12.98 -2.90
C GLU A 263 2.79 12.25 -3.56
N ASN A 264 1.69 12.97 -3.80
CA ASN A 264 0.42 12.52 -4.37
C ASN A 264 -0.38 11.56 -3.47
N TYR A 265 -0.13 11.49 -2.17
CA TYR A 265 -0.99 10.77 -1.24
C TYR A 265 -2.26 11.59 -0.97
N ILE A 266 -3.40 10.90 -0.83
CA ILE A 266 -4.67 11.56 -0.52
C ILE A 266 -4.61 12.15 0.89
N VAL A 267 -4.93 13.44 1.02
CA VAL A 267 -5.03 14.12 2.30
C VAL A 267 -6.41 13.84 2.90
N THR A 268 -6.43 13.42 4.16
CA THR A 268 -7.66 13.22 4.94
C THR A 268 -7.67 14.12 6.16
N ALA A 269 -8.84 14.34 6.72
CA ALA A 269 -8.96 15.01 8.00
C ALA A 269 -8.17 14.28 9.12
N PRO A 270 -7.69 14.98 10.15
CA PRO A 270 -7.02 14.35 11.29
C PRO A 270 -7.91 13.27 11.93
N ASP A 271 -7.32 12.14 12.30
CA ASP A 271 -7.99 10.99 12.94
C ASP A 271 -9.22 10.45 12.18
N SER A 272 -9.26 10.69 10.86
CA SER A 272 -10.39 10.36 9.98
C SER A 272 -9.90 9.83 8.63
N THR A 273 -10.82 9.21 7.89
CA THR A 273 -10.62 8.81 6.49
C THR A 273 -11.31 9.74 5.50
N ALA A 274 -12.03 10.77 6.00
CA ALA A 274 -12.73 11.74 5.18
C ALA A 274 -11.75 12.60 4.37
N THR A 275 -11.99 12.68 3.06
CA THR A 275 -11.22 13.51 2.13
C THR A 275 -11.79 14.92 2.03
N SER A 276 -11.18 15.79 1.22
CA SER A 276 -11.72 17.13 0.92
C SER A 276 -13.07 17.10 0.16
N ARG A 277 -13.48 15.95 -0.36
CA ARG A 277 -14.77 15.76 -1.02
C ARG A 277 -15.74 15.03 -0.08
N PRO A 278 -16.83 15.68 0.42
CA PRO A 278 -17.80 15.04 1.31
C PRO A 278 -18.39 13.76 0.71
N GLY A 279 -18.44 12.67 1.51
CA GLY A 279 -18.91 11.36 1.07
C GLY A 279 -17.85 10.52 0.32
N VAL A 280 -16.61 11.03 0.20
CA VAL A 280 -15.47 10.31 -0.32
C VAL A 280 -14.45 10.09 0.80
N PHE A 281 -14.05 8.87 1.01
CA PHE A 281 -13.12 8.42 2.06
C PHE A 281 -11.90 7.74 1.43
N ALA A 282 -10.75 7.81 2.10
CA ALA A 282 -9.53 7.15 1.66
C ALA A 282 -8.94 6.31 2.79
N ALA A 283 -8.56 5.05 2.49
CA ALA A 283 -8.09 4.09 3.48
C ALA A 283 -6.90 3.27 2.98
N GLY A 284 -5.96 2.98 3.87
CA GLY A 284 -4.74 2.21 3.58
C GLY A 284 -3.66 3.07 2.90
N ASP A 285 -2.75 2.39 2.21
CA ASP A 285 -1.52 2.99 1.70
C ASP A 285 -1.73 4.11 0.67
N VAL A 286 -2.93 4.27 0.12
CA VAL A 286 -3.27 5.40 -0.76
C VAL A 286 -3.23 6.76 -0.03
N LYS A 287 -3.36 6.74 1.31
CA LYS A 287 -3.23 7.90 2.21
C LYS A 287 -2.12 7.74 3.25
N ASP A 288 -1.81 6.50 3.66
CA ASP A 288 -0.81 6.20 4.69
C ASP A 288 0.58 6.08 4.07
N LYS A 289 1.31 7.18 4.07
CA LYS A 289 2.72 7.20 3.63
C LYS A 289 3.72 6.85 4.75
N VAL A 290 3.24 6.65 5.98
CA VAL A 290 4.09 6.44 7.17
C VAL A 290 4.24 4.96 7.50
N PHE A 291 3.14 4.28 7.77
CA PHE A 291 3.17 2.90 8.30
C PHE A 291 3.16 1.85 7.19
N ARG A 292 2.23 1.96 6.24
CA ARG A 292 2.07 1.01 5.12
C ARG A 292 2.05 -0.45 5.59
N GLN A 293 1.20 -0.72 6.58
CA GLN A 293 1.02 -2.05 7.14
C GLN A 293 -0.37 -2.61 6.84
N ALA A 294 -0.47 -3.93 6.66
CA ALA A 294 -1.74 -4.60 6.40
C ALA A 294 -2.77 -4.33 7.51
N ILE A 295 -2.34 -4.32 8.76
CA ILE A 295 -3.22 -4.10 9.91
C ILE A 295 -3.68 -2.64 10.03
N THR A 296 -2.81 -1.64 9.75
CA THR A 296 -3.23 -0.23 9.71
C THR A 296 -4.18 0.02 8.55
N ALA A 297 -3.90 -0.57 7.39
CA ALA A 297 -4.79 -0.51 6.23
C ALA A 297 -6.17 -1.10 6.53
N ALA A 298 -6.23 -2.28 7.17
CA ALA A 298 -7.49 -2.88 7.62
C ALA A 298 -8.23 -1.99 8.62
N GLY A 299 -7.52 -1.43 9.61
CA GLY A 299 -8.08 -0.47 10.58
C GLY A 299 -8.68 0.76 9.91
N MET A 300 -7.98 1.36 8.95
CA MET A 300 -8.50 2.49 8.17
C MET A 300 -9.70 2.09 7.31
N GLY A 301 -9.73 0.88 6.75
CA GLY A 301 -10.89 0.35 6.04
C GLY A 301 -12.14 0.26 6.93
N CYS A 302 -11.98 -0.19 8.17
CA CYS A 302 -13.03 -0.18 9.18
C CYS A 302 -13.53 1.27 9.43
N MET A 303 -12.62 2.22 9.68
CA MET A 303 -12.96 3.62 9.91
C MET A 303 -13.73 4.20 8.72
N ALA A 304 -13.27 3.99 7.49
CA ALA A 304 -13.92 4.51 6.28
C ALA A 304 -15.36 4.01 6.12
N ALA A 305 -15.60 2.73 6.43
CA ALA A 305 -16.95 2.16 6.36
C ALA A 305 -17.89 2.77 7.42
N LEU A 306 -17.40 2.97 8.65
CA LEU A 306 -18.18 3.58 9.74
C LEU A 306 -18.47 5.05 9.45
N GLU A 307 -17.51 5.78 8.90
CA GLU A 307 -17.70 7.18 8.48
C GLU A 307 -18.66 7.29 7.29
N ALA A 308 -18.59 6.35 6.34
CA ALA A 308 -19.54 6.30 5.21
C ALA A 308 -20.98 6.02 5.70
N ASP A 309 -21.17 5.11 6.66
CA ASP A 309 -22.47 4.80 7.27
C ASP A 309 -23.05 6.05 7.96
N LYS A 310 -22.25 6.71 8.78
CA LYS A 310 -22.64 7.96 9.44
C LYS A 310 -23.02 9.05 8.44
N TYR A 311 -22.21 9.25 7.39
CA TYR A 311 -22.47 10.21 6.35
C TYR A 311 -23.81 9.95 5.64
N LEU A 312 -24.10 8.70 5.29
CA LEU A 312 -25.35 8.30 4.66
C LEU A 312 -26.55 8.56 5.57
N ALA A 313 -26.46 8.20 6.85
CA ALA A 313 -27.53 8.43 7.83
C ALA A 313 -27.88 9.93 7.98
N GLU A 314 -26.87 10.80 8.01
CA GLU A 314 -27.06 12.25 8.09
C GLU A 314 -27.73 12.83 6.83
N HIS A 315 -27.39 12.28 5.64
CA HIS A 315 -27.96 12.76 4.38
C HIS A 315 -29.36 12.20 4.09
N ASP A 316 -29.63 10.95 4.46
CA ASP A 316 -30.97 10.37 4.40
C ASP A 316 -31.96 11.17 5.31
N ALA A 317 -31.52 11.56 6.51
CA ALA A 317 -32.31 12.37 7.43
C ALA A 317 -32.59 13.78 6.89
N ALA A 318 -31.61 14.43 6.25
CA ALA A 318 -31.78 15.75 5.64
C ALA A 318 -32.75 15.70 4.43
N GLY A 319 -32.70 14.64 3.62
CA GLY A 319 -33.65 14.43 2.54
C GLY A 319 -35.08 14.21 3.00
N MET A 320 -35.29 13.50 4.11
CA MET A 320 -36.61 13.32 4.74
C MET A 320 -37.18 14.64 5.30
N ALA A 321 -36.34 15.46 5.93
CA ALA A 321 -36.76 16.72 6.49
C ALA A 321 -37.24 17.73 5.42
N THR A 322 -36.54 17.79 4.28
CA THR A 322 -36.92 18.61 3.12
C THR A 322 -38.23 18.16 2.48
N THR A 323 -38.44 16.84 2.38
CA THR A 323 -39.67 16.26 1.81
C THR A 323 -40.88 16.50 2.71
N THR A 324 -40.69 16.45 4.02
CA THR A 324 -41.78 16.71 5.00
C THR A 324 -42.18 18.20 5.04
N ALA A 325 -41.21 19.10 4.87
CA ALA A 325 -41.47 20.54 4.79
C ALA A 325 -42.24 20.91 3.50
N ALA A 326 -41.86 20.30 2.36
CA ALA A 326 -42.53 20.55 1.08
C ALA A 326 -43.94 19.90 0.98
N ALA A 327 -44.28 18.95 1.84
CA ALA A 327 -45.60 18.33 1.90
C ALA A 327 -46.56 19.06 2.89
N ALA A 328 -46.04 20.02 3.65
CA ALA A 328 -46.78 20.80 4.63
C ALA A 328 -47.16 22.23 4.14
N GLU A 329 -46.72 22.63 2.95
CA GLU A 329 -47.15 23.80 2.18
C GLU A 329 -48.21 23.41 1.14
#